data_8b7bc79a5baa4a5ab677237e810f345b
#
_entry.id   8b7bc79a5baa4a5ab677237e810f345b
#
_cell.length_a   1.000
_cell.length_b   1.000
_cell.length_c   1.000
_cell.angle_alpha   90.00
_cell.angle_beta   90.00
_cell.angle_gamma   90.00
#
_symmetry.space_group_name_H-M   'P 1'
#
loop_
_entity.id
_entity.type
_entity.pdbx_description
1 polymer ?
#
loop_
_entity_poly.entity_id
_entity_poly.type
_entity_poly.pdbx_seq_one_letter_code
_entity_poly.pdbx_strand_id
1 'polypeptide(L)'
;MHLENTALVLEGGGMRGMFSAGVFEAFLQHELTFPYITAVSAGACNILSYMSHQPMRTRKIIEKYVGTKPYFSISNYLRTGSLFGWDFIFDKLPKELLPFDYDTYAKYPGELQVGTTDVSTGEAVWHYNKRAEIAFKSVIASASLPFLAPIVNIDGRPLLDGAIVSPIPIDKAIEAGYKKFIVVLTRNEGYRKKGAVPKLLLKAWYSQYPKLWDAMQNRPKLYNEQLERIEQMERDGSVV
;
A
#
# COMPACT_ATOMS: atom_id res chain seq x y z
N MET A 1 13.28 -16.47 -11.47
CA MET A 1 12.21 -17.08 -12.30
C MET A 1 11.13 -16.04 -12.53
N HIS A 2 10.77 -15.74 -13.77
CA HIS A 2 9.72 -14.79 -14.13
C HIS A 2 8.36 -15.50 -14.23
N LEU A 3 7.35 -15.01 -13.50
CA LEU A 3 6.00 -15.61 -13.47
C LEU A 3 5.07 -14.90 -14.48
N GLU A 4 5.27 -15.15 -15.77
CA GLU A 4 4.72 -14.39 -16.89
C GLU A 4 3.19 -14.12 -16.85
N ASN A 5 2.41 -15.01 -16.28
CA ASN A 5 0.93 -14.92 -16.27
C ASN A 5 0.34 -14.72 -14.86
N THR A 6 1.17 -14.31 -13.91
CA THR A 6 0.76 -14.20 -12.50
C THR A 6 0.94 -12.77 -12.01
N ALA A 7 -0.11 -12.17 -11.49
CA ALA A 7 -0.05 -10.88 -10.81
C ALA A 7 0.20 -11.06 -9.32
N LEU A 8 0.97 -10.13 -8.74
CA LEU A 8 1.15 -10.02 -7.30
C LEU A 8 0.22 -8.95 -6.73
N VAL A 9 -0.58 -9.34 -5.74
CA VAL A 9 -1.59 -8.46 -5.09
C VAL A 9 -1.23 -8.28 -3.63
N LEU A 10 -1.07 -7.02 -3.20
CA LEU A 10 -0.54 -6.68 -1.89
C LEU A 10 -1.56 -5.89 -1.06
N GLU A 11 -2.05 -6.54 0.00
CA GLU A 11 -2.95 -5.91 0.97
C GLU A 11 -2.27 -4.73 1.69
N GLY A 12 -3.07 -3.71 2.04
CA GLY A 12 -2.69 -2.70 3.02
C GLY A 12 -2.77 -3.23 4.45
N GLY A 13 -1.90 -2.77 5.34
CA GLY A 13 -1.89 -3.34 6.69
C GLY A 13 -1.22 -2.52 7.78
N GLY A 14 -0.66 -1.36 7.48
CA GLY A 14 0.16 -0.61 8.43
C GLY A 14 1.31 -1.49 8.93
N MET A 15 1.50 -1.56 10.25
CA MET A 15 2.58 -2.37 10.85
C MET A 15 2.49 -3.87 10.56
N ARG A 16 1.32 -4.42 10.20
CA ARG A 16 1.20 -5.82 9.80
C ARG A 16 1.90 -6.13 8.48
N GLY A 17 2.20 -5.12 7.67
CA GLY A 17 3.01 -5.25 6.46
C GLY A 17 4.42 -5.79 6.69
N MET A 18 4.88 -5.92 7.95
CA MET A 18 6.09 -6.66 8.28
C MET A 18 6.04 -8.12 7.80
N PHE A 19 4.86 -8.75 7.81
CA PHE A 19 4.68 -10.07 7.23
C PHE A 19 4.97 -10.08 5.73
N SER A 20 4.39 -9.12 4.99
CA SER A 20 4.63 -8.97 3.55
C SER A 20 6.12 -8.77 3.23
N ALA A 21 6.85 -8.03 4.08
CA ALA A 21 8.29 -7.85 3.91
C ALA A 21 9.04 -9.20 4.00
N GLY A 22 8.63 -10.11 4.91
CA GLY A 22 9.19 -11.45 5.00
C GLY A 22 8.91 -12.30 3.76
N VAL A 23 7.71 -12.19 3.19
CA VAL A 23 7.36 -12.86 1.92
C VAL A 23 8.24 -12.34 0.78
N PHE A 24 8.50 -11.04 0.72
CA PHE A 24 9.37 -10.47 -0.32
C PHE A 24 10.83 -10.92 -0.19
N GLU A 25 11.33 -11.16 1.02
CA GLU A 25 12.66 -11.75 1.22
C GLU A 25 12.71 -13.17 0.63
N ALA A 26 11.67 -13.98 0.82
CA ALA A 26 11.59 -15.30 0.20
C ALA A 26 11.53 -15.20 -1.34
N PHE A 27 10.78 -14.24 -1.89
CA PHE A 27 10.74 -14.01 -3.34
C PHE A 27 12.12 -13.61 -3.89
N LEU A 28 12.88 -12.77 -3.18
CA LEU A 28 14.23 -12.40 -3.55
C LEU A 28 15.19 -13.61 -3.52
N GLN A 29 15.10 -14.44 -2.48
CA GLN A 29 15.92 -15.65 -2.35
C GLN A 29 15.69 -16.66 -3.49
N HIS A 30 14.43 -16.73 -3.98
CA HIS A 30 14.05 -17.60 -5.10
C HIS A 30 14.06 -16.89 -6.46
N GLU A 31 14.56 -15.66 -6.52
CA GLU A 31 14.63 -14.84 -7.74
C GLU A 31 13.29 -14.77 -8.49
N LEU A 32 12.18 -14.76 -7.76
CA LEU A 32 10.85 -14.62 -8.36
C LEU A 32 10.63 -13.17 -8.80
N THR A 33 10.08 -12.98 -10.00
CA THR A 33 9.66 -11.68 -10.51
C THR A 33 8.26 -11.75 -11.11
N PHE A 34 7.51 -10.66 -11.00
CA PHE A 34 6.12 -10.57 -11.42
C PHE A 34 5.96 -9.49 -12.49
N PRO A 35 5.24 -9.76 -13.59
CA PRO A 35 5.00 -8.78 -14.64
C PRO A 35 4.06 -7.65 -14.21
N TYR A 36 3.22 -7.90 -13.19
CA TYR A 36 2.24 -6.94 -12.72
C TYR A 36 2.05 -7.05 -11.21
N ILE A 37 2.09 -5.92 -10.55
CA ILE A 37 1.96 -5.81 -9.09
C ILE A 37 0.92 -4.74 -8.78
N THR A 38 -0.05 -5.06 -7.94
CA THR A 38 -0.99 -4.09 -7.38
C THR A 38 -0.79 -3.97 -5.88
N ALA A 39 -0.68 -2.75 -5.37
CA ALA A 39 -0.36 -2.51 -3.97
C ALA A 39 -1.09 -1.29 -3.41
N VAL A 40 -1.39 -1.33 -2.12
CA VAL A 40 -1.92 -0.19 -1.37
C VAL A 40 -1.23 -0.08 -0.01
N SER A 41 -1.13 1.16 0.51
CA SER A 41 -0.68 1.42 1.89
C SER A 41 0.67 0.74 2.20
N ALA A 42 0.74 -0.05 3.26
CA ALA A 42 1.95 -0.77 3.67
C ALA A 42 2.49 -1.72 2.59
N GLY A 43 1.61 -2.34 1.79
CA GLY A 43 2.01 -3.16 0.64
C GLY A 43 2.81 -2.34 -0.37
N ALA A 44 2.34 -1.13 -0.69
CA ALA A 44 3.03 -0.21 -1.59
C ALA A 44 4.37 0.30 -1.02
N CYS A 45 4.47 0.50 0.29
CA CYS A 45 5.72 0.90 0.93
C CYS A 45 6.78 -0.21 0.87
N ASN A 46 6.38 -1.43 1.21
CA ASN A 46 7.32 -2.54 1.40
C ASN A 46 7.82 -3.14 0.09
N ILE A 47 7.00 -3.12 -0.97
CA ILE A 47 7.37 -3.68 -2.29
C ILE A 47 8.57 -2.96 -2.94
N LEU A 48 8.82 -1.71 -2.57
CA LEU A 48 9.91 -0.92 -3.13
C LEU A 48 11.28 -1.59 -2.92
N SER A 49 11.53 -2.14 -1.73
CA SER A 49 12.79 -2.84 -1.42
C SER A 49 12.96 -4.13 -2.22
N TYR A 50 11.88 -4.82 -2.51
CA TYR A 50 11.88 -6.00 -3.37
C TYR A 50 12.18 -5.62 -4.83
N MET A 51 11.48 -4.62 -5.38
CA MET A 51 11.67 -4.19 -6.77
C MET A 51 13.05 -3.56 -7.01
N SER A 52 13.67 -2.98 -5.99
CA SER A 52 15.05 -2.50 -6.04
C SER A 52 16.11 -3.59 -5.77
N HIS A 53 15.67 -4.86 -5.64
CA HIS A 53 16.55 -6.01 -5.37
C HIS A 53 17.46 -5.78 -4.15
N GLN A 54 16.93 -5.19 -3.08
CA GLN A 54 17.67 -4.89 -1.86
C GLN A 54 17.21 -5.80 -0.70
N PRO A 55 17.77 -7.02 -0.59
CA PRO A 55 17.41 -7.94 0.47
C PRO A 55 17.68 -7.34 1.85
N MET A 56 16.85 -7.70 2.81
CA MET A 56 16.90 -7.24 4.20
C MET A 56 16.71 -5.72 4.39
N ARG A 57 16.48 -4.94 3.33
CA ARG A 57 16.35 -3.49 3.45
C ARG A 57 15.13 -3.10 4.29
N THR A 58 13.96 -3.67 4.00
CA THR A 58 12.74 -3.40 4.78
C THR A 58 12.89 -3.84 6.24
N ARG A 59 13.52 -4.98 6.49
CA ARG A 59 13.83 -5.44 7.86
C ARG A 59 14.74 -4.46 8.60
N LYS A 60 15.79 -3.95 7.96
CA LYS A 60 16.68 -2.93 8.55
C LYS A 60 15.92 -1.64 8.88
N ILE A 61 14.97 -1.23 8.03
CA ILE A 61 14.10 -0.07 8.31
C ILE A 61 13.27 -0.33 9.56
N ILE A 62 12.63 -1.50 9.64
CA ILE A 62 11.78 -1.88 10.76
C ILE A 62 12.59 -1.92 12.07
N GLU A 63 13.72 -2.59 12.09
CA GLU A 63 14.54 -2.79 13.28
C GLU A 63 15.20 -1.50 13.79
N LYS A 64 15.64 -0.62 12.88
CA LYS A 64 16.42 0.57 13.27
C LYS A 64 15.60 1.84 13.42
N TYR A 65 14.52 2.00 12.64
CA TYR A 65 13.87 3.31 12.49
C TYR A 65 12.41 3.32 12.89
N VAL A 66 11.66 2.23 12.69
CA VAL A 66 10.27 2.12 13.14
C VAL A 66 10.25 2.28 14.68
N GLY A 67 9.38 3.17 15.18
CA GLY A 67 9.33 3.51 16.61
C GLY A 67 10.27 4.65 17.05
N THR A 68 11.15 5.13 16.16
CA THR A 68 11.91 6.35 16.45
C THR A 68 11.09 7.61 16.20
N LYS A 69 11.38 8.70 16.92
CA LYS A 69 10.67 9.98 16.76
C LYS A 69 10.67 10.53 15.33
N PRO A 70 11.80 10.47 14.56
CA PRO A 70 11.79 10.92 13.17
C PRO A 70 10.84 10.10 12.28
N TYR A 71 10.66 8.80 12.56
CA TYR A 71 9.81 7.92 11.75
C TYR A 71 8.32 8.10 12.06
N PHE A 72 7.95 8.11 13.38
CA PHE A 72 6.56 8.18 13.81
C PHE A 72 6.47 8.87 15.18
N SER A 73 5.81 10.04 15.25
CA SER A 73 5.67 10.77 16.51
C SER A 73 4.57 11.82 16.50
N ILE A 74 4.11 12.21 17.69
CA ILE A 74 3.22 13.37 17.89
C ILE A 74 3.93 14.67 17.47
N SER A 75 5.26 14.77 17.65
CA SER A 75 6.03 15.93 17.17
C SER A 75 5.94 16.11 15.66
N ASN A 76 5.97 15.03 14.88
CA ASN A 76 5.73 15.08 13.43
C ASN A 76 4.33 15.61 13.15
N TYR A 77 3.33 15.09 13.86
CA TYR A 77 1.93 15.51 13.67
C TYR A 77 1.74 17.01 13.92
N LEU A 78 2.29 17.53 15.00
CA LEU A 78 2.19 18.97 15.31
C LEU A 78 2.89 19.85 14.28
N ARG A 79 3.95 19.35 13.62
CA ARG A 79 4.72 20.11 12.64
C ARG A 79 4.15 19.99 11.21
N THR A 80 3.65 18.84 10.82
CA THR A 80 3.32 18.53 9.42
C THR A 80 1.89 18.04 9.21
N GLY A 81 1.12 17.82 10.27
CA GLY A 81 -0.19 17.17 10.21
C GLY A 81 -0.13 15.65 10.01
N SER A 82 1.07 15.07 9.96
CA SER A 82 1.27 13.62 9.83
C SER A 82 2.01 13.04 11.04
N LEU A 83 1.53 11.93 11.59
CA LEU A 83 2.30 11.17 12.58
C LEU A 83 3.55 10.55 11.95
N PHE A 84 3.51 10.24 10.66
CA PHE A 84 4.67 9.74 9.92
C PHE A 84 5.57 10.89 9.50
N GLY A 85 6.88 10.72 9.65
CA GLY A 85 7.88 11.66 9.15
C GLY A 85 8.20 11.36 7.68
N TRP A 86 7.33 11.79 6.75
CA TRP A 86 7.48 11.46 5.33
C TRP A 86 8.82 11.92 4.74
N ASP A 87 9.30 13.09 5.12
CA ASP A 87 10.63 13.59 4.70
C ASP A 87 11.75 12.68 5.22
N PHE A 88 11.62 12.16 6.44
CA PHE A 88 12.57 11.21 6.97
C PHE A 88 12.52 9.87 6.22
N ILE A 89 11.31 9.34 5.99
CA ILE A 89 11.09 8.00 5.41
C ILE A 89 11.43 7.96 3.92
N PHE A 90 11.03 8.97 3.15
CA PHE A 90 11.12 8.97 1.69
C PHE A 90 12.14 9.96 1.10
N ASP A 91 12.82 10.73 1.93
CA ASP A 91 13.92 11.58 1.48
C ASP A 91 15.22 11.25 2.21
N LYS A 92 15.32 11.52 3.52
CA LYS A 92 16.58 11.33 4.27
C LYS A 92 17.02 9.87 4.34
N LEU A 93 16.11 8.95 4.65
CA LEU A 93 16.45 7.52 4.79
C LEU A 93 16.95 6.91 3.49
N PRO A 94 16.27 7.05 2.32
CA PRO A 94 16.73 6.47 1.07
C PRO A 94 17.94 7.18 0.44
N LYS A 95 18.24 8.42 0.81
CA LYS A 95 19.39 9.16 0.27
C LYS A 95 20.65 9.03 1.13
N GLU A 96 20.49 9.02 2.46
CA GLU A 96 21.64 9.18 3.38
C GLU A 96 21.86 7.95 4.27
N LEU A 97 20.79 7.43 4.91
CA LEU A 97 20.93 6.49 6.02
C LEU A 97 20.89 5.03 5.58
N LEU A 98 20.10 4.73 4.57
CA LEU A 98 19.98 3.42 3.95
C LEU A 98 19.68 3.62 2.46
N PRO A 99 20.72 3.86 1.65
CA PRO A 99 20.57 4.22 0.24
C PRO A 99 19.64 3.29 -0.51
N PHE A 100 18.78 3.89 -1.36
CA PHE A 100 17.87 3.15 -2.22
C PHE A 100 18.46 3.01 -3.61
N ASP A 101 18.36 1.82 -4.18
CA ASP A 101 18.86 1.56 -5.54
C ASP A 101 17.78 1.95 -6.56
N TYR A 102 17.80 3.22 -6.96
CA TYR A 102 16.87 3.79 -7.93
C TYR A 102 17.02 3.16 -9.32
N ASP A 103 18.25 2.82 -9.71
CA ASP A 103 18.53 2.26 -11.03
C ASP A 103 17.99 0.85 -11.18
N THR A 104 18.20 -0.01 -10.17
CA THR A 104 17.63 -1.36 -10.14
C THR A 104 16.12 -1.32 -10.08
N TYR A 105 15.54 -0.43 -9.26
CA TYR A 105 14.10 -0.22 -9.22
C TYR A 105 13.52 0.15 -10.60
N ALA A 106 14.13 1.12 -11.29
CA ALA A 106 13.67 1.57 -12.60
C ALA A 106 13.77 0.49 -13.69
N LYS A 107 14.69 -0.47 -13.52
CA LYS A 107 14.90 -1.60 -14.44
C LYS A 107 14.05 -2.84 -14.09
N TYR A 108 13.27 -2.80 -13.01
CA TYR A 108 12.41 -3.93 -12.65
C TYR A 108 11.49 -4.30 -13.85
N PRO A 109 11.42 -5.58 -14.25
CA PRO A 109 10.76 -5.97 -15.51
C PRO A 109 9.23 -5.88 -15.46
N GLY A 110 8.64 -5.73 -14.27
CA GLY A 110 7.19 -5.67 -14.08
C GLY A 110 6.67 -4.25 -13.88
N GLU A 111 5.36 -4.15 -13.87
CA GLU A 111 4.58 -2.93 -13.63
C GLU A 111 4.08 -2.89 -12.19
N LEU A 112 4.25 -1.75 -11.50
CA LEU A 112 3.63 -1.51 -10.20
C LEU A 112 2.50 -0.49 -10.34
N GLN A 113 1.31 -0.89 -9.89
CA GLN A 113 0.14 -0.02 -9.73
C GLN A 113 -0.09 0.25 -8.25
N VAL A 114 0.06 1.50 -7.84
CA VAL A 114 -0.23 1.94 -6.47
C VAL A 114 -1.61 2.58 -6.41
N GLY A 115 -2.49 2.01 -5.60
CA GLY A 115 -3.84 2.52 -5.38
C GLY A 115 -3.88 3.61 -4.31
N THR A 116 -4.65 4.66 -4.56
CA THR A 116 -5.01 5.73 -3.63
C THR A 116 -6.51 5.95 -3.66
N THR A 117 -7.06 6.67 -2.69
CA THR A 117 -8.47 7.07 -2.65
C THR A 117 -8.60 8.56 -2.94
N ASP A 118 -9.30 8.94 -4.00
CA ASP A 118 -9.72 10.32 -4.22
C ASP A 118 -10.80 10.70 -3.21
N VAL A 119 -10.52 11.67 -2.36
CA VAL A 119 -11.45 12.04 -1.27
C VAL A 119 -12.68 12.80 -1.79
N SER A 120 -12.59 13.39 -2.98
CA SER A 120 -13.69 14.15 -3.59
C SER A 120 -14.74 13.22 -4.20
N THR A 121 -14.30 12.12 -4.82
CA THR A 121 -15.18 11.14 -5.49
C THR A 121 -15.47 9.90 -4.65
N GLY A 122 -14.58 9.57 -3.69
CA GLY A 122 -14.63 8.32 -2.95
C GLY A 122 -14.22 7.10 -3.78
N GLU A 123 -13.51 7.30 -4.89
CA GLU A 123 -13.11 6.26 -5.82
C GLU A 123 -11.61 5.99 -5.78
N ALA A 124 -11.18 4.83 -6.30
CA ALA A 124 -9.79 4.47 -6.42
C ALA A 124 -9.11 5.23 -7.57
N VAL A 125 -7.92 5.74 -7.30
CA VAL A 125 -7.01 6.30 -8.32
C VAL A 125 -5.74 5.46 -8.34
N TRP A 126 -5.36 5.00 -9.53
CA TRP A 126 -4.20 4.13 -9.73
C TRP A 126 -3.04 4.90 -10.34
N HIS A 127 -1.86 4.71 -9.76
CA HIS A 127 -0.64 5.36 -10.18
C HIS A 127 0.35 4.30 -10.69
N TYR A 128 0.76 4.49 -11.94
CA TYR A 128 1.81 3.69 -12.54
C TYR A 128 3.18 4.17 -12.10
N ASN A 129 3.98 3.30 -11.51
CA ASN A 129 5.22 3.67 -10.86
C ASN A 129 6.45 2.99 -11.50
N LYS A 130 6.99 3.58 -12.57
CA LYS A 130 8.28 3.19 -13.15
C LYS A 130 9.46 4.04 -12.64
N ARG A 131 9.19 5.26 -12.14
CA ARG A 131 10.23 6.16 -11.63
C ARG A 131 10.05 6.36 -10.13
N ALA A 132 11.07 6.02 -9.34
CA ALA A 132 10.99 6.08 -7.89
C ALA A 132 10.64 7.48 -7.34
N GLU A 133 11.06 8.55 -8.00
CA GLU A 133 10.76 9.94 -7.60
C GLU A 133 9.26 10.24 -7.65
N ILE A 134 8.56 9.73 -8.68
CA ILE A 134 7.09 9.83 -8.79
C ILE A 134 6.43 8.77 -7.92
N ALA A 135 7.04 7.58 -7.83
CA ALA A 135 6.58 6.48 -7.01
C ALA A 135 6.43 6.86 -5.55
N PHE A 136 7.40 7.53 -4.96
CA PHE A 136 7.35 7.89 -3.55
C PHE A 136 6.17 8.79 -3.22
N LYS A 137 5.82 9.75 -4.07
CA LYS A 137 4.66 10.61 -3.83
C LYS A 137 3.33 9.83 -3.82
N SER A 138 3.14 8.91 -4.75
CA SER A 138 1.93 8.06 -4.79
C SER A 138 1.92 7.03 -3.65
N VAL A 139 3.09 6.51 -3.26
CA VAL A 139 3.22 5.62 -2.08
C VAL A 139 2.90 6.37 -0.79
N ILE A 140 3.38 7.62 -0.63
CA ILE A 140 3.02 8.49 0.50
C ILE A 140 1.50 8.70 0.53
N ALA A 141 0.88 9.04 -0.60
CA ALA A 141 -0.57 9.21 -0.68
C ALA A 141 -1.31 7.92 -0.33
N SER A 142 -0.85 6.78 -0.87
CA SER A 142 -1.41 5.46 -0.59
C SER A 142 -1.27 5.02 0.87
N ALA A 143 -0.30 5.55 1.60
CA ALA A 143 -0.07 5.28 3.02
C ALA A 143 -0.58 6.41 3.95
N SER A 144 -1.18 7.46 3.39
CA SER A 144 -1.76 8.58 4.16
C SER A 144 -3.09 8.17 4.78
N LEU A 145 -3.00 7.58 5.98
CA LEU A 145 -4.17 7.13 6.75
C LEU A 145 -5.03 8.31 7.19
N PRO A 146 -6.37 8.22 7.06
CA PRO A 146 -7.28 9.22 7.61
C PRO A 146 -6.99 9.51 9.09
N PHE A 147 -7.08 10.77 9.48
CA PHE A 147 -6.81 11.32 10.82
C PHE A 147 -5.33 11.29 11.25
N LEU A 148 -4.47 10.49 10.63
CA LEU A 148 -3.08 10.29 11.01
C LEU A 148 -2.09 10.96 10.06
N ALA A 149 -2.55 11.34 8.87
CA ALA A 149 -1.76 12.02 7.85
C ALA A 149 -2.64 13.00 7.04
N PRO A 150 -2.07 14.03 6.44
CA PRO A 150 -2.79 14.98 5.61
C PRO A 150 -3.20 14.36 4.27
N ILE A 151 -4.19 14.98 3.63
CA ILE A 151 -4.53 14.73 2.24
C ILE A 151 -3.35 15.13 1.35
N VAL A 152 -2.95 14.24 0.45
CA VAL A 152 -1.85 14.45 -0.50
C VAL A 152 -2.42 14.85 -1.87
N ASN A 153 -1.97 15.99 -2.43
CA ASN A 153 -2.40 16.38 -3.76
C ASN A 153 -1.44 15.83 -4.83
N ILE A 154 -1.99 15.07 -5.79
CA ILE A 154 -1.28 14.62 -6.99
C ILE A 154 -2.12 15.02 -8.20
N ASP A 155 -1.55 15.82 -9.08
CA ASP A 155 -2.17 16.31 -10.32
C ASP A 155 -3.58 16.92 -10.11
N GLY A 156 -3.71 17.73 -9.04
CA GLY A 156 -4.96 18.39 -8.67
C GLY A 156 -5.96 17.50 -7.92
N ARG A 157 -5.68 16.23 -7.72
CA ARG A 157 -6.54 15.29 -6.99
C ARG A 157 -6.15 15.21 -5.52
N PRO A 158 -7.07 15.40 -4.58
CA PRO A 158 -6.83 15.22 -3.16
C PRO A 158 -6.96 13.74 -2.79
N LEU A 159 -5.85 13.11 -2.35
CA LEU A 159 -5.74 11.66 -2.17
C LEU A 159 -5.43 11.27 -0.73
N LEU A 160 -5.97 10.13 -0.31
CA LEU A 160 -5.68 9.42 0.93
C LEU A 160 -5.37 7.94 0.66
N ASP A 161 -5.17 7.17 1.75
CA ASP A 161 -4.82 5.75 1.75
C ASP A 161 -5.74 4.91 0.83
N GLY A 162 -5.11 4.15 -0.07
CA GLY A 162 -5.82 3.32 -1.05
C GLY A 162 -6.66 2.20 -0.44
N ALA A 163 -6.29 1.73 0.75
CA ALA A 163 -7.05 0.69 1.45
C ALA A 163 -8.40 1.16 2.01
N ILE A 164 -8.81 2.40 1.75
CA ILE A 164 -10.17 2.86 2.04
C ILE A 164 -11.14 2.21 1.04
N VAL A 165 -10.81 2.25 -0.25
CA VAL A 165 -11.68 1.79 -1.35
C VAL A 165 -11.17 0.55 -2.08
N SER A 166 -9.94 0.15 -1.85
CA SER A 166 -9.37 -1.07 -2.43
C SER A 166 -8.39 -1.72 -1.44
N PRO A 167 -8.88 -2.25 -0.31
CA PRO A 167 -8.01 -2.77 0.74
C PRO A 167 -7.17 -3.98 0.32
N ILE A 168 -7.70 -4.82 -0.59
CA ILE A 168 -6.99 -5.93 -1.25
C ILE A 168 -7.15 -5.72 -2.75
N PRO A 169 -6.17 -5.15 -3.46
CA PRO A 169 -6.35 -4.59 -4.81
C PRO A 169 -6.37 -5.64 -5.93
N ILE A 170 -7.10 -6.76 -5.73
CA ILE A 170 -7.20 -7.86 -6.71
C ILE A 170 -7.98 -7.46 -7.95
N ASP A 171 -9.03 -6.63 -7.79
CA ASP A 171 -9.86 -6.20 -8.91
C ASP A 171 -9.04 -5.48 -9.98
N LYS A 172 -8.05 -4.68 -9.57
CA LYS A 172 -7.15 -3.99 -10.50
C LYS A 172 -6.29 -4.95 -11.32
N ALA A 173 -5.86 -6.06 -10.74
CA ALA A 173 -5.11 -7.09 -11.46
C ALA A 173 -6.01 -7.91 -12.41
N ILE A 174 -7.26 -8.14 -12.03
CA ILE A 174 -8.26 -8.77 -12.89
C ILE A 174 -8.60 -7.88 -14.08
N GLU A 175 -8.80 -6.58 -13.87
CA GLU A 175 -9.02 -5.58 -14.94
C GLU A 175 -7.87 -5.54 -15.95
N ALA A 176 -6.63 -5.75 -15.48
CA ALA A 176 -5.45 -5.84 -16.34
C ALA A 176 -5.36 -7.17 -17.13
N GLY A 177 -6.33 -8.07 -16.96
CA GLY A 177 -6.44 -9.33 -17.73
C GLY A 177 -5.75 -10.53 -17.09
N TYR A 178 -5.18 -10.41 -15.89
CA TYR A 178 -4.56 -11.53 -15.19
C TYR A 178 -5.61 -12.52 -14.68
N LYS A 179 -5.23 -13.80 -14.67
CA LYS A 179 -6.10 -14.91 -14.22
C LYS A 179 -5.46 -15.75 -13.09
N LYS A 180 -4.19 -15.54 -12.84
CA LYS A 180 -3.46 -16.17 -11.72
C LYS A 180 -2.89 -15.09 -10.82
N PHE A 181 -2.99 -15.30 -9.52
CA PHE A 181 -2.62 -14.30 -8.53
C PHE A 181 -1.86 -14.93 -7.38
N ILE A 182 -0.83 -14.25 -6.92
CA ILE A 182 -0.30 -14.44 -5.57
C ILE A 182 -0.80 -13.27 -4.74
N VAL A 183 -1.57 -13.56 -3.67
CA VAL A 183 -2.17 -12.55 -2.82
C VAL A 183 -1.53 -12.57 -1.45
N VAL A 184 -0.83 -11.50 -1.09
CA VAL A 184 -0.19 -11.39 0.22
C VAL A 184 -1.11 -10.65 1.17
N LEU A 185 -1.77 -11.39 2.04
CA LEU A 185 -2.63 -10.86 3.10
C LEU A 185 -1.83 -10.58 4.37
N THR A 186 -2.31 -9.62 5.16
CA THR A 186 -1.69 -9.19 6.42
C THR A 186 -2.49 -9.57 7.65
N ARG A 187 -3.58 -10.32 7.47
CA ARG A 187 -4.45 -10.85 8.53
C ARG A 187 -4.42 -12.38 8.53
N ASN A 188 -4.68 -12.94 9.70
CA ASN A 188 -4.80 -14.38 9.85
C ASN A 188 -6.04 -14.89 9.10
N GLU A 189 -5.98 -16.14 8.69
CA GLU A 189 -7.11 -16.87 8.12
C GLU A 189 -8.37 -16.75 8.98
N GLY A 190 -9.53 -16.67 8.34
CA GLY A 190 -10.82 -16.49 9.01
C GLY A 190 -11.09 -15.08 9.55
N TYR A 191 -10.16 -14.13 9.43
CA TYR A 191 -10.43 -12.76 9.85
C TYR A 191 -11.56 -12.15 9.03
N ARG A 192 -12.46 -11.42 9.73
CA ARG A 192 -13.46 -10.56 9.08
C ARG A 192 -13.44 -9.19 9.75
N LYS A 193 -13.46 -8.15 8.92
CA LYS A 193 -13.43 -6.77 9.37
C LYS A 193 -14.78 -6.38 9.96
N LYS A 194 -14.75 -5.81 11.17
CA LYS A 194 -15.94 -5.31 11.89
C LYS A 194 -15.80 -3.82 12.17
N GLY A 195 -16.96 -3.16 12.33
CA GLY A 195 -17.05 -1.75 12.72
C GLY A 195 -16.63 -0.79 11.60
N ALA A 196 -17.32 0.33 11.54
CA ALA A 196 -17.02 1.46 10.68
C ALA A 196 -16.62 2.67 11.53
N VAL A 197 -15.99 3.66 10.91
CA VAL A 197 -15.64 4.91 11.59
C VAL A 197 -16.91 5.67 11.96
N PRO A 198 -17.05 6.21 13.20
CA PRO A 198 -18.24 6.98 13.58
C PRO A 198 -18.47 8.16 12.64
N LYS A 199 -19.71 8.31 12.13
CA LYS A 199 -20.07 9.38 11.18
C LYS A 199 -19.80 10.79 11.73
N LEU A 200 -19.97 10.98 13.03
CA LEU A 200 -19.69 12.27 13.68
C LEU A 200 -18.21 12.66 13.55
N LEU A 201 -17.31 11.70 13.70
CA LEU A 201 -15.86 11.93 13.53
C LEU A 201 -15.52 12.27 12.07
N LEU A 202 -16.12 11.57 11.11
CA LEU A 202 -15.96 11.87 9.68
C LEU A 202 -16.45 13.29 9.35
N LYS A 203 -17.62 13.67 9.87
CA LYS A 203 -18.18 15.01 9.68
C LYS A 203 -17.26 16.09 10.28
N ALA A 204 -16.69 15.85 11.44
CA ALA A 204 -15.80 16.82 12.08
C ALA A 204 -14.49 17.07 11.31
N TRP A 205 -13.91 16.02 10.70
CA TRP A 205 -12.61 16.09 10.03
C TRP A 205 -12.69 16.28 8.51
N TYR A 206 -13.74 15.76 7.88
CA TYR A 206 -13.88 15.68 6.43
C TYR A 206 -15.23 16.21 5.96
N SER A 207 -15.75 17.31 6.57
CA SER A 207 -17.08 17.86 6.27
C SER A 207 -17.32 18.12 4.79
N GLN A 208 -16.28 18.52 4.07
CA GLN A 208 -16.35 18.85 2.64
C GLN A 208 -16.25 17.61 1.71
N TYR A 209 -16.04 16.38 2.26
CA TYR A 209 -15.83 15.17 1.47
C TYR A 209 -16.86 14.07 1.82
N PRO A 210 -18.15 14.24 1.52
CA PRO A 210 -19.18 13.26 1.86
C PRO A 210 -18.99 11.90 1.20
N LYS A 211 -18.43 11.87 -0.01
CA LYS A 211 -18.10 10.61 -0.72
C LYS A 211 -17.04 9.79 -0.01
N LEU A 212 -16.06 10.44 0.60
CA LEU A 212 -15.10 9.78 1.47
C LEU A 212 -15.78 9.11 2.67
N TRP A 213 -16.84 9.75 3.26
CA TRP A 213 -17.55 9.15 4.38
C TRP A 213 -18.24 7.85 3.95
N ASP A 214 -18.91 7.86 2.80
CA ASP A 214 -19.57 6.67 2.25
C ASP A 214 -18.55 5.54 2.03
N ALA A 215 -17.40 5.85 1.42
CA ALA A 215 -16.32 4.91 1.20
C ALA A 215 -15.79 4.31 2.52
N MET A 216 -15.53 5.16 3.53
CA MET A 216 -15.04 4.70 4.85
C MET A 216 -16.08 3.89 5.62
N GLN A 217 -17.37 4.20 5.47
CA GLN A 217 -18.46 3.40 6.04
C GLN A 217 -18.59 2.04 5.37
N ASN A 218 -18.42 1.98 4.05
CA ASN A 218 -18.51 0.74 3.27
C ASN A 218 -17.27 -0.16 3.37
N ARG A 219 -16.13 0.38 3.80
CA ARG A 219 -14.85 -0.34 3.86
C ARG A 219 -14.91 -1.72 4.54
N PRO A 220 -15.59 -1.93 5.69
CA PRO A 220 -15.65 -3.25 6.31
C PRO A 220 -16.37 -4.28 5.44
N LYS A 221 -17.46 -3.89 4.79
CA LYS A 221 -18.23 -4.74 3.88
C LYS A 221 -17.37 -5.10 2.66
N LEU A 222 -16.80 -4.12 1.98
CA LEU A 222 -15.94 -4.30 0.82
C LEU A 222 -14.74 -5.21 1.13
N TYR A 223 -14.10 -5.03 2.28
CA TYR A 223 -12.98 -5.88 2.70
C TYR A 223 -13.40 -7.35 2.82
N ASN A 224 -14.54 -7.62 3.43
CA ASN A 224 -15.03 -8.98 3.63
C ASN A 224 -15.46 -9.63 2.29
N GLU A 225 -16.11 -8.87 1.42
CA GLU A 225 -16.49 -9.33 0.06
C GLU A 225 -15.24 -9.69 -0.77
N GLN A 226 -14.19 -8.88 -0.69
CA GLN A 226 -12.91 -9.20 -1.36
C GLN A 226 -12.26 -10.46 -0.79
N LEU A 227 -12.28 -10.65 0.52
CA LEU A 227 -11.77 -11.89 1.14
C LEU A 227 -12.56 -13.11 0.70
N GLU A 228 -13.88 -13.07 0.73
CA GLU A 228 -14.75 -14.18 0.29
C GLU A 228 -14.48 -14.55 -1.17
N ARG A 229 -14.30 -13.55 -2.02
CA ARG A 229 -13.94 -13.75 -3.42
C ARG A 229 -12.56 -14.42 -3.56
N ILE A 230 -11.56 -13.95 -2.83
CA ILE A 230 -10.20 -14.50 -2.84
C ILE A 230 -10.21 -15.94 -2.34
N GLU A 231 -10.90 -16.25 -1.24
CA GLU A 231 -11.08 -17.60 -0.72
C GLU A 231 -11.76 -18.54 -1.75
N GLN A 232 -12.70 -18.02 -2.54
CA GLN A 232 -13.29 -18.78 -3.63
C GLN A 232 -12.28 -19.02 -4.76
N MET A 233 -11.53 -17.99 -5.17
CA MET A 233 -10.51 -18.10 -6.20
C MET A 233 -9.34 -19.00 -5.81
N GLU A 234 -9.03 -19.11 -4.51
CA GLU A 234 -8.05 -20.07 -3.97
C GLU A 234 -8.56 -21.51 -4.14
N ARG A 235 -9.84 -21.78 -3.80
CA ARG A 235 -10.46 -23.10 -4.04
C ARG A 235 -10.48 -23.48 -5.51
N ASP A 236 -10.64 -22.52 -6.42
CA ASP A 236 -10.63 -22.71 -7.88
C ASP A 236 -9.20 -22.81 -8.46
N GLY A 237 -8.16 -22.63 -7.63
CA GLY A 237 -6.76 -22.70 -8.06
C GLY A 237 -6.25 -21.47 -8.83
N SER A 238 -6.97 -20.35 -8.80
CA SER A 238 -6.56 -19.09 -9.44
C SER A 238 -5.71 -18.20 -8.55
N VAL A 239 -5.79 -18.39 -7.22
CA VAL A 239 -5.08 -17.63 -6.17
C VAL A 239 -4.24 -18.58 -5.33
N VAL A 240 -3.08 -18.09 -4.93
CA VAL A 240 -2.20 -18.64 -3.89
C VAL A 240 -1.89 -17.55 -2.88
#